data_d9f94d151ba618780b732549c5306dd7
#
_entry.id   d9f94d151ba618780b732549c5306dd7
#
_cell.length_a   1.000
_cell.length_b   1.000
_cell.length_c   1.000
_cell.angle_alpha   90.00
_cell.angle_beta   90.00
_cell.angle_gamma   90.00
#
_symmetry.space_group_name_H-M   'P 1'
#
loop_
_entity.id
_entity.type
_entity.pdbx_description
1 polymer ?
#
loop_
_entity_poly.entity_id
_entity_poly.type
_entity_poly.pdbx_seq_one_letter_code
_entity_poly.pdbx_strand_id
1 'polypeptide(L)'
;MRTPYTAVSLGETGGSIRAPEEYAGYSVCDPRGQKIGRAERLFVNGRGEPEYIRVKTGLFKTVLIPVQTVAADEERRALVLQ
;
A
#
# COMPACT_ATOMS: atom_id res chain seq x y z
N MET A 1 10.79 -13.99 -9.08
CA MET A 1 10.42 -13.60 -8.81
C MET A 1 9.63 -13.16 -8.38
N ARG A 2 9.26 -12.97 -8.37
CA ARG A 2 8.54 -12.42 -8.19
C ARG A 2 8.01 -12.05 -7.41
N THR A 3 7.93 -12.02 -7.01
CA THR A 3 7.56 -11.62 -6.40
C THR A 3 6.88 -10.69 -5.58
N PRO A 4 7.01 -9.42 -5.54
CA PRO A 4 6.29 -8.48 -4.72
C PRO A 4 4.80 -8.61 -4.90
N TYR A 5 4.42 -9.07 -6.04
CA TYR A 5 3.02 -9.19 -6.28
C TYR A 5 2.39 -10.28 -5.52
N THR A 6 3.20 -11.22 -5.15
CA THR A 6 2.70 -12.28 -4.33
C THR A 6 2.14 -11.70 -3.07
N ALA A 7 2.89 -10.79 -2.52
CA ALA A 7 2.43 -10.17 -1.30
C ALA A 7 1.20 -9.35 -1.54
N VAL A 8 1.16 -8.70 -2.68
CA VAL A 8 -0.02 -7.94 -3.00
C VAL A 8 -1.21 -8.86 -3.14
N SER A 9 -1.00 -10.00 -3.73
CA SER A 9 -2.13 -10.87 -3.91
C SER A 9 -2.60 -11.45 -2.60
N LEU A 10 -1.84 -11.30 -1.56
CA LEU A 10 -2.37 -11.63 -0.28
C LEU A 10 -3.60 -10.86 -0.05
N GLY A 11 -3.66 -9.74 -0.69
CA GLY A 11 -4.81 -8.96 -0.55
C GLY A 11 -6.00 -9.59 -1.18
N GLU A 12 -5.80 -10.62 -1.96
CA GLU A 12 -6.97 -11.26 -2.50
C GLU A 12 -7.82 -11.82 -1.41
N THR A 13 -7.28 -11.89 -0.24
CA THR A 13 -8.12 -12.21 0.88
C THR A 13 -8.81 -10.96 1.37
N GLY A 14 -8.81 -9.93 0.56
CA GLY A 14 -9.49 -8.72 0.89
C GLY A 14 -8.62 -7.52 0.76
N GLY A 15 -7.38 -7.69 0.35
CA GLY A 15 -6.49 -6.56 0.33
C GLY A 15 -5.62 -6.45 -0.88
N SER A 16 -6.05 -6.96 -2.03
CA SER A 16 -5.17 -6.85 -3.19
C SER A 16 -5.21 -5.44 -3.75
N ILE A 17 -4.05 -4.98 -4.17
CA ILE A 17 -3.92 -3.68 -4.80
C ILE A 17 -4.08 -3.87 -6.30
N ARG A 18 -5.08 -3.22 -6.87
CA ARG A 18 -5.40 -3.42 -8.27
C ARG A 18 -5.08 -2.24 -9.14
N ALA A 19 -5.48 -1.06 -8.76
CA ALA A 19 -5.27 0.13 -9.58
C ALA A 19 -4.64 1.21 -8.74
N PRO A 20 -3.64 1.91 -9.27
CA PRO A 20 -2.92 2.90 -8.48
C PRO A 20 -3.81 3.96 -7.85
N GLU A 21 -4.77 4.43 -8.61
CA GLU A 21 -5.58 5.55 -8.12
C GLU A 21 -6.57 5.12 -7.06
N GLU A 22 -6.78 3.84 -6.89
CA GLU A 22 -7.76 3.38 -5.91
C GLU A 22 -7.31 3.60 -4.47
N TYR A 23 -6.01 3.70 -4.29
CA TYR A 23 -5.48 3.76 -2.93
C TYR A 23 -4.97 5.12 -2.54
N ALA A 24 -5.06 6.08 -3.44
CA ALA A 24 -4.67 7.44 -3.10
C ALA A 24 -5.61 7.93 -2.01
N GLY A 25 -5.03 8.44 -0.94
CA GLY A 25 -5.81 8.93 0.17
C GLY A 25 -6.10 7.89 1.26
N TYR A 26 -5.80 6.63 1.00
CA TYR A 26 -5.98 5.61 2.04
C TYR A 26 -5.04 5.90 3.20
N SER A 27 -5.51 5.63 4.40
CA SER A 27 -4.65 5.70 5.57
C SER A 27 -3.69 4.52 5.55
N VAL A 28 -2.46 4.75 6.01
CA VAL A 28 -1.50 3.68 6.18
C VAL A 28 -1.31 3.47 7.67
N CYS A 29 -1.52 2.25 8.12
CA CYS A 29 -1.52 1.93 9.53
C CYS A 29 -0.50 0.86 9.84
N ASP A 30 -0.01 0.87 11.09
CA ASP A 30 0.88 -0.18 11.55
C ASP A 30 0.05 -1.43 11.88
N PRO A 31 0.71 -2.54 12.23
CA PRO A 31 -0.05 -3.78 12.51
C PRO A 31 -1.03 -3.66 13.66
N ARG A 32 -0.86 -2.67 14.51
CA ARG A 32 -1.80 -2.44 15.60
C ARG A 32 -2.98 -1.58 15.19
N GLY A 33 -2.97 -1.10 13.95
CA GLY A 33 -4.03 -0.25 13.46
C GLY A 33 -3.83 1.22 13.71
N GLN A 34 -2.66 1.61 14.21
CA GLN A 34 -2.38 3.00 14.44
C GLN A 34 -1.93 3.66 13.15
N LYS A 35 -2.54 4.79 12.82
CA LYS A 35 -2.24 5.46 11.58
C LYS A 35 -0.84 6.07 11.62
N ILE A 36 -0.06 5.81 10.57
CA ILE A 36 1.28 6.37 10.46
C ILE A 36 1.40 7.35 9.31
N GLY A 37 0.43 7.36 8.38
CA GLY A 37 0.49 8.27 7.26
C GLY A 37 -0.65 8.05 6.32
N ARG A 38 -0.50 8.59 5.10
CA ARG A 38 -1.52 8.48 4.08
C ARG A 38 -0.87 8.17 2.74
N ALA A 39 -1.45 7.22 2.03
CA ALA A 39 -0.95 6.81 0.73
C ALA A 39 -1.18 7.93 -0.28
N GLU A 40 -0.12 8.29 -1.00
CA GLU A 40 -0.20 9.32 -2.02
C GLU A 40 -0.17 8.75 -3.41
N ARG A 41 0.68 7.77 -3.62
CA ARG A 41 0.91 7.29 -4.96
C ARG A 41 1.45 5.87 -4.92
N LEU A 42 1.03 5.09 -5.90
CA LEU A 42 1.53 3.74 -6.07
C LEU A 42 2.48 3.74 -7.26
N PHE A 43 3.68 3.23 -7.06
CA PHE A 43 4.65 3.11 -8.15
C PHE A 43 4.61 1.70 -8.70
N VAL A 44 4.57 1.61 -10.02
CA VAL A 44 4.53 0.33 -10.70
C VAL A 44 5.84 0.15 -11.47
N ASN A 45 6.18 -1.10 -11.76
CA ASN A 45 7.37 -1.38 -12.53
C ASN A 45 7.05 -1.32 -14.02
N GLY A 46 8.03 -1.70 -14.85
CA GLY A 46 7.85 -1.64 -16.28
C GLY A 46 6.79 -2.56 -16.84
N ARG A 47 6.30 -3.50 -16.03
CA ARG A 47 5.22 -4.39 -16.43
C ARG A 47 3.88 -3.91 -15.93
N GLY A 48 3.84 -2.75 -15.29
CA GLY A 48 2.60 -2.26 -14.70
C GLY A 48 2.24 -2.91 -13.40
N GLU A 49 3.19 -3.60 -12.76
CA GLU A 49 2.93 -4.28 -11.51
C GLU A 49 3.32 -3.41 -10.33
N PRO A 50 2.50 -3.36 -9.28
CA PRO A 50 2.81 -2.49 -8.14
C PRO A 50 4.08 -2.90 -7.43
N GLU A 51 4.88 -1.91 -7.02
CA GLU A 51 6.11 -2.18 -6.30
C GLU A 51 6.21 -1.41 -5.01
N TYR A 52 5.92 -0.11 -5.04
CA TYR A 52 6.10 0.73 -3.86
C TYR A 52 4.93 1.67 -3.72
N ILE A 53 4.66 2.01 -2.48
CA ILE A 53 3.65 3.01 -2.16
C ILE A 53 4.36 4.18 -1.51
N ARG A 54 4.13 5.37 -2.04
CA ARG A 54 4.64 6.58 -1.40
C ARG A 54 3.64 7.01 -0.33
N VAL A 55 4.13 7.13 0.88
CA VAL A 55 3.29 7.44 2.03
C VAL A 55 3.76 8.75 2.62
N LYS A 56 2.82 9.66 2.79
CA LYS A 56 3.09 10.93 3.44
C LYS A 56 2.91 10.75 4.92
N THR A 57 4.00 10.93 5.68
CA THR A 57 3.98 10.69 7.11
C THR A 57 3.99 11.98 7.93
N GLY A 58 4.13 13.13 7.27
CA GLY A 58 4.12 14.41 7.95
C GLY A 58 4.01 15.49 6.91
N LEU A 59 4.13 16.74 7.33
CA LEU A 59 3.96 17.85 6.40
C LEU A 59 4.95 17.79 5.24
N PHE A 60 6.18 17.42 5.53
CA PHE A 60 7.21 17.41 4.51
C PHE A 60 7.94 16.09 4.43
N LYS A 61 7.34 15.03 4.96
CA LYS A 61 7.99 13.74 4.97
C LYS A 61 7.23 12.73 4.17
N THR A 62 7.94 12.00 3.32
CA THR A 62 7.37 10.88 2.59
C THR A 62 8.31 9.71 2.70
N VAL A 63 7.76 8.51 2.65
CA VAL A 63 8.56 7.28 2.63
C VAL A 63 7.99 6.38 1.56
N LEU A 64 8.84 5.48 1.06
CA LEU A 64 8.41 4.46 0.12
C LEU A 64 8.32 3.14 0.86
N ILE A 65 7.19 2.50 0.73
CA ILE A 65 6.95 1.23 1.39
C ILE A 65 6.69 0.17 0.33
N PRO A 66 7.39 -0.97 0.37
CA PRO A 66 7.14 -2.03 -0.60
C PRO A 66 5.71 -2.54 -0.45
N VAL A 67 5.04 -2.74 -1.58
CA VAL A 67 3.65 -3.20 -1.54
C VAL A 67 3.53 -4.56 -0.87
N GLN A 68 4.59 -5.35 -0.90
CA GLN A 68 4.53 -6.68 -0.31
C GLN A 68 4.45 -6.63 1.22
N THR A 69 4.63 -5.45 1.81
CA THR A 69 4.55 -5.33 3.25
C THR A 69 3.22 -4.78 3.73
N VAL A 70 2.26 -4.57 2.85
CA VAL A 70 0.97 -4.04 3.26
C VAL A 70 -0.15 -4.92 2.74
N ALA A 71 -1.26 -4.88 3.44
CA ALA A 71 -2.50 -5.47 2.99
C ALA A 71 -3.55 -4.37 2.98
N ALA A 72 -4.40 -4.38 1.96
CA ALA A 72 -5.41 -3.34 1.84
C ALA A 72 -6.69 -3.77 2.54
N ASP A 73 -7.23 -2.88 3.34
CA ASP A 73 -8.53 -3.05 3.98
C ASP A 73 -9.45 -2.05 3.31
N GLU A 74 -10.18 -2.51 2.32
CA GLU A 74 -10.98 -1.61 1.50
C GLU A 74 -12.18 -1.05 2.24
N GLU A 75 -12.68 -1.80 3.20
CA GLU A 75 -13.80 -1.31 3.98
C GLU A 75 -13.42 -0.10 4.81
N ARG A 76 -12.23 -0.14 5.37
CA ARG A 76 -11.76 0.96 6.20
C ARG A 76 -10.95 1.97 5.43
N ARG A 77 -10.71 1.71 4.16
CA ARG A 77 -9.85 2.53 3.33
C ARG A 77 -8.49 2.71 3.97
N ALA A 78 -7.90 1.60 4.33
CA ALA A 78 -6.61 1.59 5.01
C ALA A 78 -5.69 0.56 4.40
N LEU A 79 -4.40 0.87 4.42
CA LEU A 79 -3.35 -0.06 4.07
C LEU A 79 -2.64 -0.39 5.37
N VAL A 80 -2.58 -1.66 5.69
CA VAL A 80 -2.06 -2.09 6.99
C VAL A 80 -0.74 -2.80 6.80
N LEU A 81 0.30 -2.30 7.47
CA LEU A 81 1.60 -2.95 7.45
C LEU A 81 1.51 -4.31 8.12
N GLN A 82 2.18 -5.27 7.54
CA GLN A 82 2.14 -6.64 8.05
C GLN A 82 3.35 -6.96 8.90
#